data_4a081851e5ec615fcd34b42228252d16
#
_entry.id   4a081851e5ec615fcd34b42228252d16
#
_cell.length_a   1.000
_cell.length_b   1.000
_cell.length_c   1.000
_cell.angle_alpha   90.00
_cell.angle_beta   90.00
_cell.angle_gamma   90.00
#
_symmetry.space_group_name_H-M   'P 1'
#
loop_
_entity.id
_entity.type
_entity.pdbx_description
1 polymer ?
#
loop_
_entity_poly.entity_id
_entity_poly.type
_entity_poly.pdbx_seq_one_letter_code
_entity_poly.pdbx_strand_id
1 'polypeptide(L)'
;MVKSQIRLRYGRGEEYERMRRGPEWSVARCTEERLRSVSVKSSQFIAEIVELDEAVVFAAAHLWAECGLTVPYNDPEADFLRALRGPSSTILGIRAEPVPGDAPSDAPSGLIGTVMVGHEGHRGWIYYLAVRPEHQGRGLGSALVRAAEEWLDERGVPKAMLMVRATNEGVQDFYRALGYETSTVTVMQRWL
;
A
#
# COMPACT_ATOMS: atom_id res chain seq x y z
N MET A 1 -3.99 -16.70 40.16
CA MET A 1 -4.44 -15.32 39.84
C MET A 1 -3.23 -14.40 39.96
N VAL A 2 -2.47 -14.24 38.87
CA VAL A 2 -1.28 -13.38 38.82
C VAL A 2 -1.50 -12.44 37.66
N LYS A 3 -1.82 -11.18 37.99
CA LYS A 3 -1.87 -10.06 37.00
C LYS A 3 -0.43 -9.56 36.83
N SER A 4 0.25 -9.95 35.75
CA SER A 4 1.48 -9.31 35.36
C SER A 4 1.14 -8.02 34.59
N GLN A 5 1.28 -6.89 35.24
CA GLN A 5 1.27 -5.59 34.57
C GLN A 5 2.60 -5.39 33.86
N ILE A 6 2.61 -5.53 32.54
CA ILE A 6 3.73 -5.08 31.71
C ILE A 6 3.62 -3.57 31.60
N ARG A 7 4.39 -2.85 32.39
CA ARG A 7 4.50 -1.39 32.33
C ARG A 7 5.57 -1.05 31.29
N LEU A 8 5.17 -0.86 30.04
CA LEU A 8 6.04 -0.31 29.01
C LEU A 8 6.29 1.17 29.34
N ARG A 9 7.50 1.49 29.81
CA ARG A 9 7.99 2.87 29.87
C ARG A 9 8.41 3.27 28.47
N TYR A 10 7.56 3.99 27.74
CA TYR A 10 8.01 4.78 26.62
C TYR A 10 8.65 6.06 27.18
N GLY A 11 9.98 6.17 27.06
CA GLY A 11 10.65 7.43 27.29
C GLY A 11 10.19 8.43 26.22
N ARG A 12 9.63 9.56 26.66
CA ARG A 12 9.48 10.74 25.79
C ARG A 12 10.87 11.31 25.58
N GLY A 13 11.58 10.81 24.56
CA GLY A 13 12.89 11.31 24.19
C GLY A 13 12.79 12.42 23.15
N GLU A 14 13.82 13.25 23.10
CA GLU A 14 14.00 14.36 22.14
C GLU A 14 13.89 13.92 20.66
N GLU A 15 14.02 12.64 20.40
CA GLU A 15 13.89 12.01 19.09
C GLU A 15 12.46 12.06 18.53
N TYR A 16 11.43 11.94 19.38
CA TYR A 16 10.03 12.11 19.00
C TYR A 16 9.72 13.56 18.61
N GLU A 17 10.30 14.53 19.32
CA GLU A 17 10.16 15.95 19.03
C GLU A 17 10.94 16.37 17.77
N ARG A 18 12.04 15.68 17.45
CA ARG A 18 12.82 15.92 16.22
C ARG A 18 12.09 15.45 14.97
N MET A 19 11.38 14.31 15.03
CA MET A 19 10.55 13.81 13.93
C MET A 19 9.35 14.71 13.66
N ARG A 20 8.86 15.42 14.67
CA ARG A 20 7.72 16.35 14.55
C ARG A 20 8.08 17.71 13.94
N ARG A 21 9.36 18.04 13.85
CA ARG A 21 9.88 19.33 13.31
C ARG A 21 10.48 19.18 11.91
N GLY A 22 9.97 18.25 11.09
CA GLY A 22 10.16 18.29 9.65
C GLY A 22 9.50 19.54 9.04
N PRO A 23 9.85 19.94 7.81
CA PRO A 23 9.39 21.20 7.23
C PRO A 23 7.86 21.30 7.32
N GLU A 24 7.40 22.48 7.72
CA GLU A 24 6.00 22.83 7.99
C GLU A 24 5.05 22.30 6.91
N TRP A 25 4.35 21.21 7.22
CA TRP A 25 3.20 20.78 6.45
C TRP A 25 2.00 21.56 6.97
N SER A 26 1.66 22.60 6.25
CA SER A 26 0.41 23.32 6.46
C SER A 26 -0.77 22.36 6.30
N VAL A 27 -1.48 22.12 7.40
CA VAL A 27 -2.77 21.41 7.41
C VAL A 27 -3.80 22.28 6.69
N ALA A 28 -3.76 22.28 5.36
CA ALA A 28 -4.89 22.73 4.58
C ALA A 28 -5.96 21.63 4.66
N ARG A 29 -7.10 21.94 5.30
CA ARG A 29 -8.30 21.10 5.29
C ARG A 29 -8.63 20.72 3.85
N CYS A 30 -8.38 19.46 3.50
CA CYS A 30 -8.71 18.90 2.20
C CYS A 30 -10.18 18.53 2.22
N THR A 31 -10.97 19.18 1.38
CA THR A 31 -12.37 18.81 1.11
C THR A 31 -12.40 17.47 0.34
N GLU A 32 -13.45 16.69 0.53
CA GLU A 32 -13.68 15.31 0.03
C GLU A 32 -13.43 15.07 -1.47
N GLU A 33 -13.16 16.08 -2.24
CA GLU A 33 -13.00 16.02 -3.70
C GLU A 33 -11.56 15.73 -4.17
N ARG A 34 -10.56 15.77 -3.27
CA ARG A 34 -9.12 15.71 -3.66
C ARG A 34 -8.48 14.32 -3.67
N LEU A 35 -9.17 13.30 -3.18
CA LEU A 35 -8.68 11.91 -3.13
C LEU A 35 -8.87 11.13 -4.43
N ARG A 36 -9.31 11.76 -5.51
CA ARG A 36 -9.80 11.00 -6.68
C ARG A 36 -8.79 10.75 -7.77
N SER A 37 -7.63 11.41 -7.79
CA SER A 37 -6.65 11.07 -8.82
C SER A 37 -5.24 11.61 -8.53
N VAL A 38 -4.30 10.72 -8.23
CA VAL A 38 -2.88 11.00 -8.36
C VAL A 38 -2.47 10.64 -9.78
N SER A 39 -2.30 11.64 -10.64
CA SER A 39 -1.83 11.42 -12.02
C SER A 39 -0.35 11.10 -12.04
N VAL A 40 0.01 9.89 -12.42
CA VAL A 40 1.39 9.51 -12.73
C VAL A 40 1.63 9.74 -14.22
N LYS A 41 2.40 10.77 -14.55
CA LYS A 41 2.79 11.04 -15.94
C LYS A 41 4.05 10.26 -16.29
N SER A 42 3.92 9.27 -17.14
CA SER A 42 5.03 8.65 -17.87
C SER A 42 5.00 9.21 -19.31
N SER A 43 6.13 9.20 -20.00
CA SER A 43 6.21 9.61 -21.42
C SER A 43 5.34 8.76 -22.37
N GLN A 44 4.76 7.66 -21.89
CA GLN A 44 4.01 6.69 -22.69
C GLN A 44 2.55 6.51 -22.29
N PHE A 45 2.13 6.96 -21.10
CA PHE A 45 0.71 6.90 -20.66
C PHE A 45 0.43 7.85 -19.51
N ILE A 46 -0.84 8.20 -19.34
CA ILE A 46 -1.37 8.85 -18.14
C ILE A 46 -2.03 7.75 -17.33
N ALA A 47 -1.56 7.53 -16.12
CA ALA A 47 -2.15 6.56 -15.20
C ALA A 47 -2.72 7.31 -14.00
N GLU A 48 -3.91 6.94 -13.60
CA GLU A 48 -4.58 7.47 -12.42
C GLU A 48 -4.60 6.40 -11.32
N ILE A 49 -4.31 6.81 -10.07
CA ILE A 49 -4.49 5.95 -8.90
C ILE A 49 -5.86 6.23 -8.34
N VAL A 50 -6.67 5.17 -8.22
CA VAL A 50 -8.05 5.24 -7.72
C VAL A 50 -8.29 4.19 -6.65
N GLU A 51 -9.26 4.43 -5.76
CA GLU A 51 -9.80 3.36 -4.93
C GLU A 51 -10.55 2.37 -5.80
N LEU A 52 -10.27 1.08 -5.62
CA LEU A 52 -10.90 0.01 -6.38
C LEU A 52 -12.23 -0.39 -5.76
N ASP A 53 -13.09 -0.97 -6.58
CA ASP A 53 -14.37 -1.54 -6.18
C ASP A 53 -14.43 -3.06 -6.42
N GLU A 54 -15.55 -3.70 -6.06
CA GLU A 54 -15.74 -5.15 -6.21
C GLU A 54 -15.70 -5.63 -7.67
N ALA A 55 -15.93 -4.75 -8.65
CA ALA A 55 -15.96 -5.14 -10.07
C ALA A 55 -14.61 -5.64 -10.59
N VAL A 56 -13.50 -5.29 -9.92
CA VAL A 56 -12.14 -5.68 -10.33
C VAL A 56 -11.53 -6.78 -9.48
N VAL A 57 -12.28 -7.45 -8.61
CA VAL A 57 -11.78 -8.49 -7.71
C VAL A 57 -11.00 -9.58 -8.45
N PHE A 58 -11.53 -10.11 -9.54
CA PHE A 58 -10.86 -11.15 -10.34
C PHE A 58 -9.59 -10.62 -11.02
N ALA A 59 -9.63 -9.38 -11.52
CA ALA A 59 -8.47 -8.76 -12.16
C ALA A 59 -7.34 -8.51 -11.15
N ALA A 60 -7.66 -8.09 -9.94
CA ALA A 60 -6.70 -7.91 -8.87
C ALA A 60 -6.10 -9.25 -8.41
N ALA A 61 -6.93 -10.27 -8.19
CA ALA A 61 -6.47 -11.61 -7.82
C ALA A 61 -5.53 -12.22 -8.89
N HIS A 62 -5.86 -12.04 -10.17
CA HIS A 62 -5.02 -12.45 -11.28
C HIS A 62 -3.67 -11.70 -11.29
N LEU A 63 -3.70 -10.37 -11.15
CA LEU A 63 -2.47 -9.56 -11.04
C LEU A 63 -1.59 -10.01 -9.87
N TRP A 64 -2.17 -10.32 -8.72
CA TRP A 64 -1.42 -10.81 -7.56
C TRP A 64 -0.79 -12.19 -7.83
N ALA A 65 -1.49 -13.06 -8.55
CA ALA A 65 -0.93 -14.35 -8.97
C ALA A 65 0.23 -14.18 -9.96
N GLU A 66 0.08 -13.32 -10.97
CA GLU A 66 1.15 -12.99 -11.92
C GLU A 66 2.40 -12.43 -11.23
N CYS A 67 2.21 -11.62 -10.18
CA CYS A 67 3.30 -11.05 -9.38
C CYS A 67 3.86 -12.01 -8.29
N GLY A 68 3.36 -13.25 -8.20
CA GLY A 68 3.82 -14.24 -7.22
C GLY A 68 3.47 -13.89 -5.77
N LEU A 69 2.41 -13.11 -5.55
CA LEU A 69 1.98 -12.67 -4.22
C LEU A 69 0.98 -13.64 -3.57
N THR A 70 0.43 -14.57 -4.32
CA THR A 70 -0.51 -15.56 -3.81
C THR A 70 0.20 -16.77 -3.22
N VAL A 71 -0.40 -17.38 -2.21
CA VAL A 71 0.06 -18.61 -1.57
C VAL A 71 -1.12 -19.57 -1.41
N PRO A 72 -0.91 -20.91 -1.42
CA PRO A 72 -2.00 -21.90 -1.47
C PRO A 72 -3.01 -21.84 -0.31
N TYR A 73 -2.64 -21.24 0.81
CA TYR A 73 -3.48 -21.13 2.00
C TYR A 73 -4.22 -19.78 2.11
N ASN A 74 -4.01 -18.86 1.17
CA ASN A 74 -4.73 -17.60 1.08
C ASN A 74 -5.68 -17.64 -0.11
N ASP A 75 -6.87 -17.09 0.10
CA ASP A 75 -7.84 -16.81 -0.95
C ASP A 75 -7.73 -15.32 -1.34
N PRO A 76 -7.11 -14.99 -2.48
CA PRO A 76 -6.88 -13.60 -2.87
C PRO A 76 -8.17 -12.82 -3.10
N GLU A 77 -9.24 -13.47 -3.57
CA GLU A 77 -10.55 -12.82 -3.78
C GLU A 77 -11.19 -12.49 -2.43
N ALA A 78 -11.16 -13.44 -1.49
CA ALA A 78 -11.66 -13.21 -0.15
C ALA A 78 -10.83 -12.15 0.59
N ASP A 79 -9.51 -12.10 0.40
CA ASP A 79 -8.64 -11.07 0.97
C ASP A 79 -8.97 -9.70 0.39
N PHE A 80 -9.20 -9.60 -0.92
CA PHE A 80 -9.64 -8.37 -1.59
C PHE A 80 -10.95 -7.87 -0.99
N LEU A 81 -11.97 -8.73 -0.95
CA LEU A 81 -13.29 -8.34 -0.45
C LEU A 81 -13.28 -7.98 1.03
N ARG A 82 -12.48 -8.65 1.87
CA ARG A 82 -12.30 -8.29 3.28
C ARG A 82 -11.69 -6.91 3.45
N ALA A 83 -10.64 -6.60 2.68
CA ALA A 83 -10.00 -5.29 2.73
C ALA A 83 -10.94 -4.18 2.24
N LEU A 84 -11.66 -4.42 1.15
CA LEU A 84 -12.59 -3.44 0.58
C LEU A 84 -13.79 -3.14 1.48
N ARG A 85 -14.34 -4.17 2.13
CA ARG A 85 -15.52 -4.05 3.02
C ARG A 85 -15.15 -3.63 4.45
N GLY A 86 -13.86 -3.62 4.77
CA GLY A 86 -13.36 -3.22 6.09
C GLY A 86 -13.49 -1.71 6.30
N PRO A 87 -13.86 -1.25 7.52
CA PRO A 87 -14.04 0.18 7.78
C PRO A 87 -12.72 0.96 7.84
N SER A 88 -11.59 0.28 7.90
CA SER A 88 -10.25 0.85 8.08
C SER A 88 -9.22 0.31 7.09
N SER A 89 -9.68 -0.12 5.92
CA SER A 89 -8.82 -0.60 4.84
C SER A 89 -9.41 -0.31 3.48
N THR A 90 -8.55 -0.25 2.47
CA THR A 90 -8.95 -0.09 1.07
C THR A 90 -7.91 -0.72 0.15
N ILE A 91 -8.21 -0.76 -1.15
CA ILE A 91 -7.27 -1.15 -2.18
C ILE A 91 -7.21 -0.03 -3.21
N LEU A 92 -6.01 0.51 -3.40
CA LEU A 92 -5.72 1.49 -4.44
C LEU A 92 -5.19 0.76 -5.68
N GLY A 93 -5.58 1.22 -6.85
CA GLY A 93 -5.15 0.61 -8.11
C GLY A 93 -4.81 1.64 -9.18
N ILE A 94 -3.93 1.23 -10.09
CA ILE A 94 -3.60 1.99 -11.29
C ILE A 94 -4.32 1.34 -12.47
N ARG A 95 -5.12 2.13 -13.18
CA ARG A 95 -5.70 1.76 -14.47
C ARG A 95 -4.94 2.45 -15.59
N ALA A 96 -4.55 1.71 -16.61
CA ALA A 96 -4.03 2.27 -17.84
C ALA A 96 -5.19 2.50 -18.81
N GLU A 97 -5.34 3.72 -19.26
CA GLU A 97 -6.21 3.97 -20.41
C GLU A 97 -5.53 3.46 -21.69
N PRO A 98 -6.26 2.76 -22.57
CA PRO A 98 -5.73 2.38 -23.87
C PRO A 98 -5.33 3.65 -24.64
N VAL A 99 -4.08 3.75 -25.05
CA VAL A 99 -3.68 4.82 -25.98
C VAL A 99 -4.33 4.55 -27.33
N PRO A 100 -5.03 5.51 -27.96
CA PRO A 100 -5.59 5.33 -29.28
C PRO A 100 -4.50 4.92 -30.28
N GLY A 101 -4.60 3.70 -30.83
CA GLY A 101 -3.64 3.13 -31.79
C GLY A 101 -2.76 2.02 -31.24
N ASP A 102 -2.73 1.79 -29.92
CA ASP A 102 -2.08 0.60 -29.35
C ASP A 102 -2.99 -0.63 -29.44
N ALA A 103 -2.36 -1.80 -29.53
CA ALA A 103 -3.09 -3.06 -29.40
C ALA A 103 -3.85 -3.11 -28.07
N PRO A 104 -5.05 -3.72 -28.03
CA PRO A 104 -5.77 -3.88 -26.77
C PRO A 104 -4.84 -4.52 -25.75
N SER A 105 -4.68 -3.90 -24.57
CA SER A 105 -3.93 -4.54 -23.51
C SER A 105 -4.69 -5.82 -23.13
N ASP A 106 -4.00 -6.96 -23.08
CA ASP A 106 -4.59 -8.26 -22.66
C ASP A 106 -5.02 -8.23 -21.17
N ALA A 107 -4.90 -7.06 -20.52
CA ALA A 107 -5.32 -6.86 -19.15
C ALA A 107 -6.84 -6.73 -19.07
N PRO A 108 -7.55 -7.74 -18.53
CA PRO A 108 -8.97 -7.57 -18.19
C PRO A 108 -9.08 -6.32 -17.30
N SER A 109 -9.90 -5.33 -17.69
CA SER A 109 -10.12 -4.09 -16.93
C SER A 109 -9.04 -3.00 -16.95
N GLY A 110 -7.94 -3.11 -17.70
CA GLY A 110 -6.86 -2.11 -17.72
C GLY A 110 -6.10 -1.97 -16.39
N LEU A 111 -6.29 -2.87 -15.41
CA LEU A 111 -5.61 -2.82 -14.12
C LEU A 111 -4.15 -3.24 -14.27
N ILE A 112 -3.21 -2.33 -14.00
CA ILE A 112 -1.77 -2.56 -14.15
C ILE A 112 -1.00 -2.54 -12.84
N GLY A 113 -1.60 -2.09 -11.74
CA GLY A 113 -0.98 -2.10 -10.42
C GLY A 113 -2.00 -1.96 -9.30
N THR A 114 -1.66 -2.49 -8.12
CA THR A 114 -2.47 -2.39 -6.90
C THR A 114 -1.61 -2.21 -5.67
N VAL A 115 -2.20 -1.66 -4.61
CA VAL A 115 -1.69 -1.73 -3.24
C VAL A 115 -2.88 -1.84 -2.29
N MET A 116 -2.82 -2.77 -1.35
CA MET A 116 -3.78 -2.85 -0.25
C MET A 116 -3.22 -2.09 0.95
N VAL A 117 -4.04 -1.25 1.58
CA VAL A 117 -3.66 -0.47 2.76
C VAL A 117 -4.75 -0.56 3.82
N GLY A 118 -4.35 -0.61 5.08
CA GLY A 118 -5.28 -0.62 6.21
C GLY A 118 -4.60 -0.20 7.51
N HIS A 119 -5.40 0.07 8.57
CA HIS A 119 -4.88 0.50 9.87
C HIS A 119 -5.80 0.11 11.03
N GLU A 120 -5.23 0.05 12.22
CA GLU A 120 -5.95 -0.02 13.49
C GLU A 120 -5.87 1.31 14.29
N GLY A 121 -5.48 2.42 13.64
CA GLY A 121 -5.33 3.74 14.22
C GLY A 121 -3.93 4.03 14.78
N HIS A 122 -3.20 3.03 15.25
CA HIS A 122 -1.84 3.18 15.77
C HIS A 122 -0.77 2.96 14.70
N ARG A 123 -1.02 2.02 13.77
CA ARG A 123 -0.13 1.66 12.66
C ARG A 123 -0.93 1.43 11.40
N GLY A 124 -0.36 1.80 10.27
CA GLY A 124 -0.82 1.40 8.97
C GLY A 124 -0.05 0.19 8.46
N TRP A 125 -0.67 -0.62 7.64
CA TRP A 125 -0.10 -1.80 7.04
C TRP A 125 -0.30 -1.79 5.54
N ILE A 126 0.76 -2.08 4.79
CA ILE A 126 0.76 -2.18 3.33
C ILE A 126 0.92 -3.64 2.94
N TYR A 127 0.03 -4.12 2.08
CA TYR A 127 0.01 -5.47 1.54
C TYR A 127 -0.25 -5.45 0.03
N TYR A 128 -0.03 -6.56 -0.64
CA TYR A 128 -0.40 -6.79 -2.03
C TYR A 128 0.03 -5.64 -2.98
N LEU A 129 1.24 -5.09 -2.77
CA LEU A 129 1.84 -4.17 -3.74
C LEU A 129 2.23 -4.97 -4.98
N ALA A 130 1.52 -4.74 -6.05
CA ALA A 130 1.73 -5.41 -7.33
C ALA A 130 1.79 -4.38 -8.45
N VAL A 131 2.68 -4.61 -9.40
CA VAL A 131 2.73 -3.93 -10.70
C VAL A 131 3.00 -4.99 -11.74
N ARG A 132 2.21 -5.01 -12.82
CA ARG A 132 2.41 -5.95 -13.92
C ARG A 132 3.87 -5.97 -14.37
N PRO A 133 4.46 -7.14 -14.65
CA PRO A 133 5.87 -7.25 -15.01
C PRO A 133 6.29 -6.29 -16.14
N GLU A 134 5.50 -6.17 -17.19
CA GLU A 134 5.76 -5.30 -18.36
C GLU A 134 5.66 -3.79 -18.05
N HIS A 135 5.10 -3.43 -16.90
CA HIS A 135 4.96 -2.04 -16.43
C HIS A 135 5.91 -1.71 -15.26
N GLN A 136 6.71 -2.66 -14.80
CA GLN A 136 7.71 -2.43 -13.75
C GLN A 136 8.85 -1.51 -14.22
N GLY A 137 9.64 -0.99 -13.28
CA GLY A 137 10.76 -0.08 -13.57
C GLY A 137 10.35 1.34 -14.01
N ARG A 138 9.04 1.67 -14.00
CA ARG A 138 8.49 2.96 -14.45
C ARG A 138 8.02 3.84 -13.29
N GLY A 139 8.37 3.51 -12.05
CA GLY A 139 8.00 4.27 -10.85
C GLY A 139 6.59 4.01 -10.31
N LEU A 140 5.80 3.13 -10.94
CA LEU A 140 4.41 2.87 -10.55
C LEU A 140 4.28 2.28 -9.15
N GLY A 141 5.19 1.35 -8.77
CA GLY A 141 5.23 0.81 -7.41
C GLY A 141 5.47 1.89 -6.36
N SER A 142 6.40 2.81 -6.62
CA SER A 142 6.67 3.94 -5.73
C SER A 142 5.48 4.90 -5.62
N ALA A 143 4.76 5.13 -6.73
CA ALA A 143 3.56 5.94 -6.71
C ALA A 143 2.43 5.31 -5.89
N LEU A 144 2.23 3.99 -6.00
CA LEU A 144 1.26 3.24 -5.19
C LEU A 144 1.59 3.28 -3.69
N VAL A 145 2.87 3.13 -3.33
CA VAL A 145 3.28 3.22 -1.92
C VAL A 145 3.01 4.61 -1.37
N ARG A 146 3.35 5.67 -2.10
CA ARG A 146 3.05 7.06 -1.68
C ARG A 146 1.55 7.31 -1.53
N ALA A 147 0.72 6.83 -2.45
CA ALA A 147 -0.72 6.94 -2.33
C ALA A 147 -1.26 6.21 -1.10
N ALA A 148 -0.69 5.04 -0.75
CA ALA A 148 -1.03 4.33 0.47
C ALA A 148 -0.58 5.09 1.74
N GLU A 149 0.59 5.73 1.72
CA GLU A 149 1.08 6.59 2.79
C GLU A 149 0.20 7.83 2.98
N GLU A 150 -0.20 8.49 1.89
CA GLU A 150 -1.14 9.62 1.91
C GLU A 150 -2.48 9.20 2.49
N TRP A 151 -3.02 8.05 2.07
CA TRP A 151 -4.26 7.49 2.59
C TRP A 151 -4.20 7.25 4.11
N LEU A 152 -3.06 6.81 4.64
CA LEU A 152 -2.82 6.63 6.07
C LEU A 152 -2.69 7.98 6.81
N ASP A 153 -1.93 8.92 6.25
CA ASP A 153 -1.68 10.25 6.84
C ASP A 153 -2.99 11.05 7.01
N GLU A 154 -3.86 11.02 6.00
CA GLU A 154 -5.19 11.64 6.05
C GLU A 154 -6.08 11.10 7.18
N ARG A 155 -5.82 9.87 7.63
CA ARG A 155 -6.51 9.21 8.75
C ARG A 155 -5.77 9.38 10.07
N GLY A 156 -4.70 10.20 10.07
CA GLY A 156 -3.90 10.49 11.26
C GLY A 156 -3.08 9.30 11.75
N VAL A 157 -2.78 8.33 10.88
CA VAL A 157 -1.97 7.16 11.22
C VAL A 157 -0.48 7.53 11.17
N PRO A 158 0.26 7.48 12.30
CA PRO A 158 1.58 8.08 12.37
C PRO A 158 2.71 7.22 11.77
N LYS A 159 2.41 5.99 11.35
CA LYS A 159 3.46 5.05 10.88
C LYS A 159 2.91 4.01 9.93
N ALA A 160 3.50 3.90 8.74
CA ALA A 160 3.29 2.81 7.80
C ALA A 160 4.26 1.65 8.09
N MET A 161 3.76 0.43 7.99
CA MET A 161 4.51 -0.81 8.16
C MET A 161 4.20 -1.79 7.03
N LEU A 162 5.12 -2.70 6.78
CA LEU A 162 4.96 -3.79 5.83
C LEU A 162 5.83 -4.98 6.24
N MET A 163 5.60 -6.12 5.63
CA MET A 163 6.38 -7.34 5.85
C MET A 163 6.99 -7.80 4.53
N VAL A 164 8.31 -7.97 4.52
CA VAL A 164 9.04 -8.51 3.37
C VAL A 164 9.72 -9.81 3.79
N ARG A 165 9.64 -10.84 2.94
CA ARG A 165 10.38 -12.08 3.20
C ARG A 165 11.88 -11.79 3.25
N ALA A 166 12.58 -12.34 4.23
CA ALA A 166 14.02 -12.10 4.42
C ALA A 166 14.85 -12.43 3.18
N THR A 167 14.39 -13.37 2.35
CA THR A 167 15.05 -13.79 1.10
C THR A 167 14.77 -12.87 -0.09
N ASN A 168 13.85 -11.90 0.04
CA ASN A 168 13.50 -10.99 -1.06
C ASN A 168 14.28 -9.66 -0.94
N GLU A 169 15.58 -9.73 -1.22
CA GLU A 169 16.49 -8.59 -1.10
C GLU A 169 16.11 -7.43 -2.03
N GLY A 170 15.70 -7.72 -3.26
CA GLY A 170 15.30 -6.69 -4.22
C GLY A 170 14.11 -5.85 -3.78
N VAL A 171 13.12 -6.48 -3.12
CA VAL A 171 11.97 -5.76 -2.54
C VAL A 171 12.39 -4.99 -1.29
N GLN A 172 13.33 -5.51 -0.48
CA GLN A 172 13.86 -4.75 0.65
C GLN A 172 14.59 -3.49 0.18
N ASP A 173 15.41 -3.59 -0.88
CA ASP A 173 16.12 -2.44 -1.46
C ASP A 173 15.16 -1.41 -2.04
N PHE A 174 14.08 -1.86 -2.70
CA PHE A 174 13.01 -0.97 -3.17
C PHE A 174 12.40 -0.16 -2.02
N TYR A 175 12.04 -0.79 -0.90
CA TYR A 175 11.48 -0.07 0.23
C TYR A 175 12.51 0.81 0.96
N ARG A 176 13.78 0.39 1.06
CA ARG A 176 14.86 1.25 1.59
C ARG A 176 15.03 2.52 0.76
N ALA A 177 14.94 2.41 -0.57
CA ALA A 177 14.99 3.58 -1.46
C ALA A 177 13.82 4.55 -1.26
N LEU A 178 12.70 4.08 -0.71
CA LEU A 178 11.54 4.90 -0.32
C LEU A 178 11.62 5.45 1.11
N GLY A 179 12.69 5.13 1.86
CA GLY A 179 12.90 5.60 3.23
C GLY A 179 12.41 4.65 4.32
N TYR A 180 12.01 3.43 3.97
CA TYR A 180 11.66 2.41 4.97
C TYR A 180 12.91 1.82 5.61
N GLU A 181 12.82 1.57 6.91
CA GLU A 181 13.89 0.98 7.71
C GLU A 181 13.47 -0.40 8.23
N THR A 182 14.46 -1.27 8.43
CA THR A 182 14.21 -2.57 9.04
C THR A 182 13.87 -2.37 10.52
N SER A 183 12.72 -2.91 10.92
CA SER A 183 12.29 -2.88 12.32
C SER A 183 13.07 -3.88 13.16
N THR A 184 13.29 -3.55 14.45
CA THR A 184 13.91 -4.43 15.44
C THR A 184 12.93 -5.39 16.12
N VAL A 185 11.63 -5.31 15.78
CA VAL A 185 10.59 -6.18 16.36
C VAL A 185 10.44 -7.47 15.55
N THR A 186 10.11 -8.56 16.23
CA THR A 186 9.78 -9.83 15.59
C THR A 186 8.27 -9.91 15.37
N VAL A 187 7.87 -10.28 14.16
CA VAL A 187 6.46 -10.60 13.85
C VAL A 187 6.17 -12.02 14.29
N MET A 188 5.11 -12.20 15.06
CA MET A 188 4.61 -13.50 15.50
C MET A 188 3.22 -13.74 14.93
N GLN A 189 2.90 -14.99 14.57
CA GLN A 189 1.62 -15.37 13.97
C GLN A 189 1.03 -16.63 14.61
N ARG A 190 -0.29 -16.78 14.51
CA ARG A 190 -1.03 -17.99 14.87
C ARG A 190 -2.25 -18.12 13.96
N TRP A 191 -2.47 -19.31 13.43
CA TRP A 191 -3.74 -19.62 12.74
C TRP A 191 -4.89 -19.76 13.75
N LEU A 192 -6.06 -19.21 13.41
CA LEU A 192 -7.28 -19.26 14.24
C LEU A 192 -8.31 -20.20 13.61
#